data_f0a9464ad9eeac1c6e7f1f52ef48df2e
#
_entry.id   f0a9464ad9eeac1c6e7f1f52ef48df2e
#
_cell.length_a   1.000
_cell.length_b   1.000
_cell.length_c   1.000
_cell.angle_alpha   90.00
_cell.angle_beta   90.00
_cell.angle_gamma   90.00
#
_symmetry.space_group_name_H-M   'P 1'
#
loop_
_entity.id
_entity.type
_entity.pdbx_description
1 polymer ?
#
loop_
_entity_poly.entity_id
_entity_poly.type
_entity_poly.pdbx_seq_one_letter_code
_entity_poly.pdbx_strand_id
1 'polypeptide(L)'
;MIPFAVAFGLLLGSAAGASAQHLPDLVTPGTLRVCADPANMPFSNKKGEGFENRIAEIVADELKVSLRYYWLPQGPGFVRNTLGARYCDLIIGYAAGTELTQHTNPYYRSVFTMIVRRDGPLAGIEELADPRLRDKRIGIVEGTPPADHLADLGLVARTTPYSLLVDRRIESPADEMISDLLGGKIDVAILWGPLGGPIVRKHAELQLVPLLREKERPPMAYRITMAMRPNELEWKHTINNVLRRRQADIVKVLLEYGVPLLDEEGGLITSDDGPP
;
A
#
# COMPACT_ATOMS: atom_id res chain seq x y z
N MET A 1 20.92 80.70 18.67
CA MET A 1 20.47 80.05 17.45
C MET A 1 21.17 78.67 17.38
N ILE A 2 20.44 77.60 17.70
CA ILE A 2 20.96 76.22 17.74
C ILE A 2 20.16 75.46 16.68
N PRO A 3 20.75 74.80 15.69
CA PRO A 3 20.03 74.01 14.73
C PRO A 3 19.80 72.58 15.26
N PHE A 4 18.54 72.14 15.22
CA PHE A 4 18.08 70.78 15.44
C PHE A 4 18.46 69.89 14.24
N ALA A 5 19.27 68.85 14.49
CA ALA A 5 19.51 67.81 13.52
C ALA A 5 18.49 66.67 13.70
N VAL A 6 17.66 66.44 12.72
CA VAL A 6 16.69 65.30 12.65
C VAL A 6 17.42 64.08 12.05
N ALA A 7 17.62 63.05 12.87
CA ALA A 7 18.17 61.78 12.41
C ALA A 7 17.03 60.90 11.85
N PHE A 8 17.11 60.62 10.56
CA PHE A 8 16.19 59.73 9.83
C PHE A 8 16.73 58.29 9.95
N GLY A 9 16.15 57.50 10.83
CA GLY A 9 16.49 56.06 10.99
C GLY A 9 15.88 55.23 9.85
N LEU A 10 16.71 54.67 8.96
CA LEU A 10 16.29 53.66 7.99
C LEU A 10 16.09 52.31 8.72
N LEU A 11 14.88 51.88 8.81
CA LEU A 11 14.53 50.48 9.18
C LEU A 11 14.71 49.60 7.93
N LEU A 12 15.83 48.90 7.87
CA LEU A 12 16.04 47.80 6.93
C LEU A 12 15.27 46.56 7.41
N GLY A 13 14.07 46.39 6.86
CA GLY A 13 13.29 45.18 7.03
C GLY A 13 13.97 44.02 6.29
N SER A 14 14.58 43.09 7.01
CA SER A 14 15.07 41.84 6.46
C SER A 14 13.87 40.97 6.03
N ALA A 15 13.53 40.96 4.76
CA ALA A 15 12.65 39.95 4.18
C ALA A 15 13.38 38.62 4.21
N ALA A 16 13.03 37.75 5.16
CA ALA A 16 13.43 36.35 5.13
C ALA A 16 12.77 35.70 3.91
N GLY A 17 13.51 35.61 2.82
CA GLY A 17 13.11 34.86 1.66
C GLY A 17 12.99 33.39 2.04
N ALA A 18 11.76 32.87 2.07
CA ALA A 18 11.55 31.43 2.13
C ALA A 18 12.23 30.83 0.89
N SER A 19 13.37 30.19 1.07
CA SER A 19 14.01 29.39 0.03
C SER A 19 13.02 28.29 -0.36
N ALA A 20 12.39 28.42 -1.50
CA ALA A 20 11.63 27.33 -2.10
C ALA A 20 12.60 26.15 -2.24
N GLN A 21 12.33 25.05 -1.57
CA GLN A 21 13.14 23.84 -1.71
C GLN A 21 13.09 23.44 -3.18
N HIS A 22 14.23 23.51 -3.83
CA HIS A 22 14.36 23.03 -5.21
C HIS A 22 14.25 21.50 -5.17
N LEU A 23 13.20 20.96 -5.78
CA LEU A 23 13.00 19.52 -5.98
C LEU A 23 13.35 19.20 -7.45
N PRO A 24 14.63 18.93 -7.77
CA PRO A 24 15.11 18.88 -9.17
C PRO A 24 14.52 17.72 -9.96
N ASP A 25 14.07 16.66 -9.28
CA ASP A 25 13.63 15.43 -9.92
C ASP A 25 12.14 15.41 -10.30
N LEU A 26 11.36 16.41 -9.88
CA LEU A 26 9.97 16.53 -10.31
C LEU A 26 9.88 16.86 -11.80
N VAL A 27 9.11 16.07 -12.55
CA VAL A 27 8.86 16.31 -13.98
C VAL A 27 8.19 17.67 -14.21
N THR A 28 7.35 18.10 -13.25
CA THR A 28 6.72 19.42 -13.26
C THR A 28 7.06 20.14 -11.94
N PRO A 29 7.82 21.24 -11.97
CA PRO A 29 8.14 21.98 -10.76
C PRO A 29 6.91 22.34 -9.92
N GLY A 30 7.00 22.16 -8.60
CA GLY A 30 5.91 22.46 -7.66
C GLY A 30 4.70 21.50 -7.72
N THR A 31 4.81 20.39 -8.45
CA THR A 31 3.73 19.41 -8.59
C THR A 31 4.26 17.99 -8.45
N LEU A 32 3.83 17.28 -7.42
CA LEU A 32 4.02 15.83 -7.30
C LEU A 32 2.99 15.13 -8.20
N ARG A 33 3.48 14.35 -9.15
CA ARG A 33 2.63 13.51 -10.00
C ARG A 33 2.78 12.06 -9.58
N VAL A 34 1.66 11.43 -9.22
CA VAL A 34 1.60 10.03 -8.79
C VAL A 34 0.99 9.19 -9.89
N CYS A 35 1.65 8.11 -10.28
CA CYS A 35 1.06 7.09 -11.13
C CYS A 35 0.23 6.13 -10.28
N ALA A 36 -1.04 5.99 -10.61
CA ALA A 36 -1.98 5.18 -9.88
C ALA A 36 -3.00 4.50 -10.81
N ASP A 37 -3.61 3.43 -10.32
CA ASP A 37 -4.71 2.77 -11.00
C ASP A 37 -6.02 3.55 -10.74
N PRO A 38 -6.82 3.81 -11.79
CA PRO A 38 -8.06 4.55 -11.64
C PRO A 38 -9.19 3.80 -10.92
N ALA A 39 -9.06 2.47 -10.71
CA ALA A 39 -10.12 1.60 -10.20
C ALA A 39 -9.60 0.42 -9.34
N ASN A 40 -8.52 0.59 -8.61
CA ASN A 40 -7.90 -0.45 -7.77
C ASN A 40 -8.19 -0.23 -6.28
N MET A 41 -9.46 -0.24 -5.90
CA MET A 41 -9.81 -0.17 -4.48
C MET A 41 -9.37 -1.45 -3.72
N PRO A 42 -8.88 -1.32 -2.48
CA PRO A 42 -8.82 -0.15 -1.60
C PRO A 42 -7.56 0.72 -1.75
N PHE A 43 -6.69 0.45 -2.72
CA PHE A 43 -5.43 1.17 -2.92
C PHE A 43 -5.67 2.56 -3.51
N SER A 44 -6.24 2.65 -4.70
CA SER A 44 -6.46 3.92 -5.38
C SER A 44 -7.69 3.91 -6.29
N ASN A 45 -8.30 5.08 -6.44
CA ASN A 45 -9.29 5.36 -7.47
C ASN A 45 -9.27 6.84 -7.86
N LYS A 46 -10.00 7.19 -8.93
CA LYS A 46 -10.08 8.59 -9.41
C LYS A 46 -10.79 9.54 -8.44
N LYS A 47 -11.54 9.02 -7.47
CA LYS A 47 -12.23 9.83 -6.47
C LYS A 47 -11.35 10.18 -5.26
N GLY A 48 -10.15 9.59 -5.17
CA GLY A 48 -9.24 9.81 -4.04
C GLY A 48 -9.62 9.01 -2.79
N GLU A 49 -10.40 7.93 -2.92
CA GLU A 49 -10.95 7.18 -1.79
C GLU A 49 -10.04 6.04 -1.31
N GLY A 50 -8.95 5.71 -2.02
CA GLY A 50 -8.03 4.65 -1.62
C GLY A 50 -6.98 5.09 -0.59
N PHE A 51 -6.43 4.16 0.17
CA PHE A 51 -5.40 4.50 1.16
C PHE A 51 -4.11 5.02 0.52
N GLU A 52 -3.75 4.56 -0.69
CA GLU A 52 -2.60 5.13 -1.42
C GLU A 52 -2.86 6.55 -1.89
N ASN A 53 -4.12 6.91 -2.21
CA ASN A 53 -4.48 8.29 -2.46
C ASN A 53 -4.23 9.17 -1.21
N ARG A 54 -4.67 8.70 -0.03
CA ARG A 54 -4.46 9.39 1.25
C ARG A 54 -2.97 9.54 1.58
N ILE A 55 -2.18 8.50 1.33
CA ILE A 55 -0.72 8.55 1.52
C ILE A 55 -0.07 9.53 0.53
N ALA A 56 -0.52 9.58 -0.72
CA ALA A 56 -0.03 10.55 -1.70
C ALA A 56 -0.33 12.00 -1.28
N GLU A 57 -1.49 12.27 -0.68
CA GLU A 57 -1.83 13.56 -0.09
C GLU A 57 -0.87 13.94 1.06
N ILE A 58 -0.57 12.99 1.96
CA ILE A 58 0.40 13.20 3.05
C ILE A 58 1.79 13.56 2.49
N VAL A 59 2.23 12.87 1.43
CA VAL A 59 3.53 13.15 0.79
C VAL A 59 3.55 14.54 0.16
N ALA A 60 2.50 14.89 -0.59
CA ALA A 60 2.41 16.19 -1.26
C ALA A 60 2.33 17.36 -0.26
N ASP A 61 1.57 17.18 0.85
CA ASP A 61 1.46 18.14 1.94
C ASP A 61 2.82 18.40 2.60
N GLU A 62 3.56 17.35 2.94
CA GLU A 62 4.89 17.44 3.56
C GLU A 62 5.90 18.14 2.62
N LEU A 63 5.81 17.89 1.32
CA LEU A 63 6.65 18.52 0.30
C LEU A 63 6.18 19.94 -0.05
N LYS A 64 4.99 20.36 0.40
CA LYS A 64 4.35 21.64 0.07
C LYS A 64 4.20 21.86 -1.43
N VAL A 65 3.77 20.83 -2.13
CA VAL A 65 3.54 20.84 -3.59
C VAL A 65 2.10 20.42 -3.92
N SER A 66 1.64 20.78 -5.11
CA SER A 66 0.34 20.30 -5.60
C SER A 66 0.41 18.81 -5.91
N LEU A 67 -0.67 18.08 -5.66
CA LEU A 67 -0.81 16.67 -6.04
C LEU A 67 -1.59 16.54 -7.35
N ARG A 68 -1.07 15.73 -8.28
CA ARG A 68 -1.77 15.31 -9.49
C ARG A 68 -1.53 13.84 -9.75
N TYR A 69 -2.45 13.20 -10.48
CA TYR A 69 -2.35 11.79 -10.84
C TYR A 69 -2.18 11.61 -12.34
N TYR A 70 -1.38 10.61 -12.69
CA TYR A 70 -1.41 9.98 -14.00
C TYR A 70 -2.07 8.61 -13.84
N TRP A 71 -3.24 8.46 -14.44
CA TRP A 71 -4.08 7.27 -14.28
C TRP A 71 -3.84 6.27 -15.40
N LEU A 72 -3.40 5.06 -15.04
CA LEU A 72 -3.30 3.92 -15.94
C LEU A 72 -3.66 2.65 -15.14
N PRO A 73 -4.44 1.70 -15.68
CA PRO A 73 -4.67 0.42 -15.03
C PRO A 73 -3.35 -0.31 -14.76
N GLN A 74 -3.19 -0.82 -13.53
CA GLN A 74 -2.02 -1.61 -13.17
C GLN A 74 -2.05 -2.97 -13.84
N GLY A 75 -0.99 -3.27 -14.58
CA GLY A 75 -0.81 -4.52 -15.31
C GLY A 75 0.58 -4.58 -15.95
N PRO A 76 0.84 -5.55 -16.82
CA PRO A 76 2.11 -5.66 -17.52
C PRO A 76 2.48 -4.36 -18.25
N GLY A 77 3.70 -3.87 -18.00
CA GLY A 77 4.20 -2.63 -18.60
C GLY A 77 3.76 -1.33 -17.89
N PHE A 78 3.03 -1.40 -16.77
CA PHE A 78 2.61 -0.22 -16.01
C PHE A 78 3.78 0.73 -15.72
N VAL A 79 4.85 0.26 -15.10
CA VAL A 79 6.04 1.06 -14.76
C VAL A 79 6.66 1.69 -16.00
N ARG A 80 6.85 0.92 -17.08
CA ARG A 80 7.45 1.41 -18.31
C ARG A 80 6.62 2.50 -18.97
N ASN A 81 5.29 2.32 -18.99
CA ASN A 81 4.38 3.23 -19.69
C ASN A 81 3.94 4.42 -18.82
N THR A 82 4.37 4.49 -17.57
CA THR A 82 4.04 5.58 -16.64
C THR A 82 5.29 6.26 -16.11
N LEU A 83 5.92 5.70 -15.09
CA LEU A 83 7.10 6.22 -14.44
C LEU A 83 8.31 6.33 -15.40
N GLY A 84 8.57 5.26 -16.16
CA GLY A 84 9.62 5.20 -17.17
C GLY A 84 9.41 6.19 -18.32
N ALA A 85 8.17 6.44 -18.70
CA ALA A 85 7.79 7.45 -19.70
C ALA A 85 7.72 8.87 -19.13
N ARG A 86 8.10 9.09 -17.86
CA ARG A 86 8.11 10.40 -17.17
C ARG A 86 6.72 11.06 -17.07
N TYR A 87 5.64 10.30 -17.06
CA TYR A 87 4.30 10.82 -16.81
C TYR A 87 4.02 11.11 -15.34
N CYS A 88 4.81 10.52 -14.42
CA CYS A 88 4.75 10.76 -12.99
C CYS A 88 6.13 10.71 -12.34
N ASP A 89 6.18 11.01 -11.05
CA ASP A 89 7.38 11.11 -10.25
C ASP A 89 7.45 9.97 -9.21
N LEU A 90 6.30 9.35 -8.88
CA LEU A 90 6.19 8.39 -7.80
C LEU A 90 5.07 7.37 -8.06
N ILE A 91 5.28 6.13 -7.63
CA ILE A 91 4.25 5.10 -7.42
C ILE A 91 4.22 4.83 -5.93
N ILE A 92 3.04 4.87 -5.28
CA ILE A 92 2.94 4.80 -3.82
C ILE A 92 3.18 3.38 -3.31
N GLY A 93 2.39 2.39 -3.70
CA GLY A 93 2.48 1.03 -3.21
C GLY A 93 3.24 0.12 -4.17
N TYR A 94 4.48 -0.24 -3.82
CA TYR A 94 5.29 -1.11 -4.67
C TYR A 94 6.12 -2.10 -3.84
N ALA A 95 6.02 -3.38 -4.15
CA ALA A 95 6.84 -4.39 -3.48
C ALA A 95 8.32 -4.19 -3.82
N ALA A 96 9.19 -4.24 -2.81
CA ALA A 96 10.63 -4.11 -3.01
C ALA A 96 11.18 -5.25 -3.90
N GLY A 97 12.19 -4.96 -4.72
CA GLY A 97 12.98 -5.97 -5.42
C GLY A 97 12.81 -6.06 -6.93
N THR A 98 12.21 -5.06 -7.59
CA THR A 98 12.17 -5.02 -9.07
C THR A 98 13.31 -4.17 -9.62
N GLU A 99 13.99 -4.66 -10.66
CA GLU A 99 15.15 -4.00 -11.28
C GLU A 99 14.80 -2.74 -12.11
N LEU A 100 13.52 -2.56 -12.43
CA LEU A 100 13.08 -1.47 -13.31
C LEU A 100 12.91 -0.12 -12.61
N THR A 101 12.98 -0.10 -11.29
CA THR A 101 12.71 1.07 -10.45
C THR A 101 13.72 1.21 -9.33
N GLN A 102 13.90 2.44 -8.88
CA GLN A 102 14.53 2.73 -7.59
C GLN A 102 13.44 2.78 -6.53
N HIS A 103 13.74 2.31 -5.32
CA HIS A 103 12.79 2.21 -4.23
C HIS A 103 13.21 3.05 -3.03
N THR A 104 12.22 3.56 -2.30
CA THR A 104 12.42 4.10 -0.96
C THR A 104 12.81 3.00 0.02
N ASN A 105 13.12 3.37 1.25
CA ASN A 105 13.02 2.43 2.36
C ASN A 105 11.56 1.96 2.47
N PRO A 106 11.33 0.73 2.97
CA PRO A 106 9.97 0.27 3.27
C PRO A 106 9.29 1.22 4.26
N TYR A 107 8.01 1.50 4.04
CA TYR A 107 7.23 2.34 4.94
C TYR A 107 6.08 1.59 5.61
N TYR A 108 5.79 0.36 5.15
CA TYR A 108 5.03 -0.62 5.89
C TYR A 108 5.37 -2.03 5.45
N ARG A 109 4.98 -2.98 6.28
CA ARG A 109 5.06 -4.41 5.99
C ARG A 109 3.70 -5.02 6.22
N SER A 110 3.27 -5.92 5.34
CA SER A 110 2.01 -6.63 5.46
C SER A 110 2.17 -8.08 5.01
N VAL A 111 1.14 -8.87 5.20
CA VAL A 111 1.16 -10.32 5.04
C VAL A 111 -0.10 -10.82 4.31
N PHE A 112 -0.02 -11.95 3.62
CA PHE A 112 -1.19 -12.65 3.13
C PHE A 112 -2.07 -13.13 4.30
N THR A 113 -3.37 -13.22 4.05
CA THR A 113 -4.37 -13.53 5.08
C THR A 113 -5.35 -14.57 4.59
N MET A 114 -5.80 -15.44 5.49
CA MET A 114 -7.03 -16.20 5.30
C MET A 114 -8.22 -15.38 5.80
N ILE A 115 -9.33 -15.48 5.11
CA ILE A 115 -10.61 -14.93 5.51
C ILE A 115 -11.59 -16.09 5.64
N VAL A 116 -12.18 -16.22 6.81
CA VAL A 116 -13.11 -17.29 7.16
C VAL A 116 -14.36 -16.70 7.83
N ARG A 117 -15.43 -17.48 7.93
CA ARG A 117 -16.57 -17.08 8.74
C ARG A 117 -16.19 -17.11 10.23
N ARG A 118 -16.51 -16.05 10.97
CA ARG A 118 -16.17 -15.87 12.38
C ARG A 118 -16.69 -17.00 13.25
N ASP A 119 -17.95 -17.38 13.05
CA ASP A 119 -18.63 -18.40 13.83
C ASP A 119 -18.76 -19.73 13.03
N GLY A 120 -17.85 -19.95 12.09
CA GLY A 120 -17.85 -21.13 11.23
C GLY A 120 -16.95 -22.26 11.72
N PRO A 121 -16.92 -23.40 11.01
CA PRO A 121 -16.09 -24.56 11.36
C PRO A 121 -14.59 -24.29 11.43
N LEU A 122 -14.15 -23.18 10.83
CA LEU A 122 -12.74 -22.75 10.78
C LEU A 122 -12.44 -21.62 11.77
N ALA A 123 -13.36 -21.33 12.70
CA ALA A 123 -13.08 -20.38 13.77
C ALA A 123 -11.81 -20.78 14.53
N GLY A 124 -10.93 -19.81 14.80
CA GLY A 124 -9.64 -20.05 15.47
C GLY A 124 -8.61 -20.80 14.63
N ILE A 125 -8.76 -20.84 13.29
CA ILE A 125 -7.69 -21.30 12.40
C ILE A 125 -6.55 -20.27 12.40
N GLU A 126 -5.29 -20.75 12.28
CA GLU A 126 -4.12 -19.86 12.37
C GLU A 126 -3.07 -20.10 11.28
N GLU A 127 -3.16 -21.22 10.54
CA GLU A 127 -2.16 -21.62 9.54
C GLU A 127 -2.77 -22.46 8.41
N LEU A 128 -2.08 -22.52 7.26
CA LEU A 128 -2.49 -23.30 6.09
C LEU A 128 -2.35 -24.82 6.29
N ALA A 129 -1.49 -25.25 7.22
CA ALA A 129 -1.28 -26.66 7.53
C ALA A 129 -2.39 -27.26 8.43
N ASP A 130 -3.35 -26.45 8.88
CA ASP A 130 -4.45 -26.94 9.74
C ASP A 130 -5.22 -28.07 9.05
N PRO A 131 -5.33 -29.28 9.70
CA PRO A 131 -5.99 -30.43 9.11
C PRO A 131 -7.44 -30.18 8.69
N ARG A 132 -8.11 -29.21 9.30
CA ARG A 132 -9.49 -28.83 8.94
C ARG A 132 -9.64 -28.31 7.51
N LEU A 133 -8.54 -27.84 6.90
CA LEU A 133 -8.54 -27.36 5.51
C LEU A 133 -8.62 -28.47 4.45
N ARG A 134 -8.30 -29.73 4.82
CA ARG A 134 -8.22 -30.86 3.87
C ARG A 134 -9.53 -31.09 3.11
N ASP A 135 -10.66 -30.79 3.74
CA ASP A 135 -12.00 -30.99 3.16
C ASP A 135 -12.69 -29.68 2.78
N LYS A 136 -11.95 -28.56 2.80
CA LYS A 136 -12.51 -27.23 2.52
C LYS A 136 -12.20 -26.78 1.09
N ARG A 137 -13.08 -25.95 0.56
CA ARG A 137 -12.92 -25.27 -0.73
C ARG A 137 -12.20 -23.94 -0.45
N ILE A 138 -11.05 -23.76 -1.06
CA ILE A 138 -10.13 -22.66 -0.78
C ILE A 138 -10.08 -21.73 -1.99
N GLY A 139 -10.59 -20.51 -1.86
CA GLY A 139 -10.41 -19.48 -2.87
C GLY A 139 -9.00 -18.92 -2.83
N ILE A 140 -8.34 -18.86 -3.99
CA ILE A 140 -6.96 -18.38 -4.13
C ILE A 140 -6.80 -17.51 -5.38
N VAL A 141 -6.03 -16.43 -5.29
CA VAL A 141 -5.63 -15.69 -6.48
C VAL A 141 -4.45 -16.40 -7.14
N GLU A 142 -4.59 -16.74 -8.41
CA GLU A 142 -3.56 -17.47 -9.18
C GLU A 142 -2.21 -16.74 -9.20
N GLY A 143 -1.11 -17.51 -9.14
CA GLY A 143 0.24 -16.95 -9.23
C GLY A 143 0.68 -16.14 -8.01
N THR A 144 -0.02 -16.27 -6.89
CA THR A 144 0.36 -15.63 -5.62
C THR A 144 1.05 -16.64 -4.69
N PRO A 145 1.93 -16.18 -3.78
CA PRO A 145 2.69 -17.04 -2.86
C PRO A 145 1.87 -18.12 -2.12
N PRO A 146 0.66 -17.85 -1.62
CA PRO A 146 -0.13 -18.89 -0.98
C PRO A 146 -0.46 -20.11 -1.88
N ALA A 147 -0.47 -19.94 -3.21
CA ALA A 147 -0.74 -21.05 -4.12
C ALA A 147 0.37 -22.13 -4.05
N ASP A 148 1.63 -21.72 -3.94
CA ASP A 148 2.77 -22.63 -3.81
C ASP A 148 2.69 -23.38 -2.47
N HIS A 149 2.37 -22.70 -1.36
CA HIS A 149 2.20 -23.35 -0.06
C HIS A 149 1.04 -24.36 -0.07
N LEU A 150 -0.08 -24.05 -0.73
CA LEU A 150 -1.18 -25.01 -0.88
C LEU A 150 -0.79 -26.21 -1.73
N ALA A 151 0.09 -26.03 -2.72
CA ALA A 151 0.63 -27.13 -3.52
C ALA A 151 1.51 -28.06 -2.67
N ASP A 152 2.40 -27.51 -1.87
CA ASP A 152 3.30 -28.26 -0.98
C ASP A 152 2.50 -29.03 0.09
N LEU A 153 1.36 -28.49 0.54
CA LEU A 153 0.44 -29.15 1.47
C LEU A 153 -0.51 -30.17 0.80
N GLY A 154 -0.42 -30.33 -0.54
CA GLY A 154 -1.29 -31.25 -1.29
C GLY A 154 -2.74 -30.78 -1.41
N LEU A 155 -3.00 -29.47 -1.26
CA LEU A 155 -4.34 -28.89 -1.23
C LEU A 155 -4.80 -28.31 -2.58
N VAL A 156 -4.01 -28.43 -3.65
CA VAL A 156 -4.35 -27.89 -4.98
C VAL A 156 -5.73 -28.33 -5.48
N ALA A 157 -6.10 -29.60 -5.29
CA ALA A 157 -7.41 -30.11 -5.69
C ALA A 157 -8.59 -29.50 -4.92
N ARG A 158 -8.32 -28.72 -3.90
CA ARG A 158 -9.31 -28.00 -3.07
C ARG A 158 -9.40 -26.52 -3.42
N THR A 159 -8.53 -26.02 -4.31
CA THR A 159 -8.50 -24.60 -4.66
C THR A 159 -9.52 -24.25 -5.73
N THR A 160 -10.13 -23.10 -5.56
CA THR A 160 -10.90 -22.39 -6.60
C THR A 160 -10.07 -21.18 -7.00
N PRO A 161 -9.54 -21.17 -8.23
CA PRO A 161 -8.68 -20.08 -8.69
C PRO A 161 -9.47 -18.85 -9.10
N TYR A 162 -8.93 -17.67 -8.77
CA TYR A 162 -9.41 -16.36 -9.20
C TYR A 162 -8.28 -15.65 -9.94
N SER A 163 -8.61 -14.97 -11.04
CA SER A 163 -7.60 -14.35 -11.90
C SER A 163 -6.88 -13.19 -11.20
N LEU A 164 -5.54 -13.17 -11.31
CA LEU A 164 -4.72 -12.05 -10.84
C LEU A 164 -4.83 -10.84 -11.80
N LEU A 165 -4.86 -11.11 -13.10
CA LEU A 165 -4.82 -10.10 -14.15
C LEU A 165 -6.23 -9.90 -14.74
N VAL A 166 -6.91 -8.88 -14.27
CA VAL A 166 -8.25 -8.50 -14.72
C VAL A 166 -8.32 -7.00 -15.01
N ASP A 167 -9.30 -6.59 -15.78
CA ASP A 167 -9.66 -5.17 -15.86
C ASP A 167 -10.48 -4.77 -14.63
N ARG A 168 -9.82 -4.16 -13.66
CA ARG A 168 -10.43 -3.77 -12.38
C ARG A 168 -11.56 -2.73 -12.49
N ARG A 169 -11.77 -2.17 -13.68
CA ARG A 169 -12.93 -1.32 -13.95
C ARG A 169 -14.22 -2.13 -14.15
N ILE A 170 -14.08 -3.43 -14.42
CA ILE A 170 -15.17 -4.36 -14.77
C ILE A 170 -15.25 -5.48 -13.73
N GLU A 171 -14.11 -6.01 -13.28
CA GLU A 171 -14.04 -7.21 -12.45
C GLU A 171 -13.22 -6.94 -11.18
N SER A 172 -13.64 -7.54 -10.07
CA SER A 172 -12.93 -7.54 -8.80
C SER A 172 -12.83 -8.97 -8.27
N PRO A 173 -11.74 -9.69 -8.54
CA PRO A 173 -11.55 -11.05 -8.05
C PRO A 173 -11.66 -11.17 -6.53
N ALA A 174 -11.26 -10.14 -5.79
CA ALA A 174 -11.41 -10.11 -4.34
C ALA A 174 -12.88 -10.05 -3.91
N ASP A 175 -13.69 -9.18 -4.56
CA ASP A 175 -15.13 -9.07 -4.23
C ASP A 175 -15.88 -10.33 -4.67
N GLU A 176 -15.53 -10.92 -5.80
CA GLU A 176 -16.08 -12.20 -6.26
C GLU A 176 -15.75 -13.32 -5.26
N MET A 177 -14.50 -13.43 -4.84
CA MET A 177 -14.06 -14.42 -3.85
C MET A 177 -14.81 -14.26 -2.52
N ILE A 178 -15.04 -13.04 -2.04
CA ILE A 178 -15.81 -12.78 -0.83
C ILE A 178 -17.28 -13.10 -1.02
N SER A 179 -17.86 -12.77 -2.17
CA SER A 179 -19.23 -13.16 -2.51
C SER A 179 -19.41 -14.68 -2.50
N ASP A 180 -18.45 -15.41 -3.06
CA ASP A 180 -18.43 -16.87 -3.05
C ASP A 180 -18.25 -17.46 -1.65
N LEU A 181 -17.44 -16.82 -0.79
CA LEU A 181 -17.30 -17.19 0.62
C LEU A 181 -18.62 -16.97 1.38
N LEU A 182 -19.25 -15.81 1.21
CA LEU A 182 -20.55 -15.50 1.82
C LEU A 182 -21.69 -16.37 1.27
N GLY A 183 -21.62 -16.71 0.00
CA GLY A 183 -22.58 -17.61 -0.68
C GLY A 183 -22.34 -19.09 -0.36
N GLY A 184 -21.24 -19.44 0.33
CA GLY A 184 -20.91 -20.81 0.65
C GLY A 184 -20.43 -21.64 -0.54
N LYS A 185 -19.96 -21.04 -1.61
CA LYS A 185 -19.28 -21.74 -2.72
C LYS A 185 -17.85 -22.12 -2.35
N ILE A 186 -17.18 -21.28 -1.56
CA ILE A 186 -15.88 -21.56 -0.92
C ILE A 186 -16.03 -21.44 0.59
N ASP A 187 -15.09 -22.03 1.32
CA ASP A 187 -15.08 -22.06 2.79
C ASP A 187 -14.01 -21.13 3.37
N VAL A 188 -12.99 -20.82 2.57
CA VAL A 188 -11.85 -19.95 2.91
C VAL A 188 -11.52 -19.10 1.71
N ALA A 189 -11.22 -17.83 1.92
CA ALA A 189 -10.62 -16.95 0.91
C ALA A 189 -9.20 -16.57 1.34
N ILE A 190 -8.22 -16.66 0.44
CA ILE A 190 -6.85 -16.24 0.72
C ILE A 190 -6.53 -15.03 -0.13
N LEU A 191 -6.28 -13.90 0.55
CA LEU A 191 -6.02 -12.61 -0.07
C LEU A 191 -4.78 -11.94 0.52
N TRP A 192 -4.20 -11.06 -0.26
CA TRP A 192 -3.22 -10.10 0.23
C TRP A 192 -3.86 -9.23 1.33
N GLY A 193 -3.20 -9.10 2.50
CA GLY A 193 -3.77 -8.44 3.66
C GLY A 193 -4.34 -7.04 3.43
N PRO A 194 -3.66 -6.15 2.70
CA PRO A 194 -4.19 -4.85 2.30
C PRO A 194 -5.46 -4.89 1.45
N LEU A 195 -5.78 -6.00 0.79
CA LEU A 195 -7.09 -6.24 0.17
C LEU A 195 -8.10 -6.79 1.17
N GLY A 196 -7.68 -7.80 1.94
CA GLY A 196 -8.57 -8.53 2.85
C GLY A 196 -9.05 -7.71 4.04
N GLY A 197 -8.17 -6.90 4.64
CA GLY A 197 -8.48 -6.09 5.81
C GLY A 197 -9.65 -5.13 5.60
N PRO A 198 -9.62 -4.27 4.58
CA PRO A 198 -10.74 -3.36 4.26
C PRO A 198 -12.05 -4.08 3.96
N ILE A 199 -12.00 -5.29 3.39
CA ILE A 199 -13.18 -6.10 3.13
C ILE A 199 -13.79 -6.59 4.44
N VAL A 200 -12.98 -7.22 5.30
CA VAL A 200 -13.46 -7.79 6.58
C VAL A 200 -14.02 -6.68 7.50
N ARG A 201 -13.52 -5.46 7.43
CA ARG A 201 -14.12 -4.33 8.17
C ARG A 201 -15.57 -4.03 7.77
N LYS A 202 -15.99 -4.40 6.58
CA LYS A 202 -17.37 -4.21 6.09
C LYS A 202 -18.27 -5.42 6.36
N HIS A 203 -17.69 -6.54 6.81
CA HIS A 203 -18.36 -7.83 6.99
C HIS A 203 -18.08 -8.38 8.38
N ALA A 204 -18.93 -8.03 9.36
CA ALA A 204 -18.76 -8.43 10.77
C ALA A 204 -18.79 -9.95 10.96
N GLU A 205 -19.44 -10.68 10.05
CA GLU A 205 -19.52 -12.14 10.01
C GLU A 205 -18.21 -12.83 9.56
N LEU A 206 -17.25 -12.06 9.05
CA LEU A 206 -15.95 -12.56 8.61
C LEU A 206 -14.84 -12.28 9.65
N GLN A 207 -13.83 -13.12 9.63
CA GLN A 207 -12.59 -12.98 10.39
C GLN A 207 -11.39 -13.02 9.47
N LEU A 208 -10.46 -12.08 9.68
CA LEU A 208 -9.16 -12.06 9.03
C LEU A 208 -8.14 -12.79 9.90
N VAL A 209 -7.40 -13.71 9.29
CA VAL A 209 -6.33 -14.49 9.93
C VAL A 209 -5.03 -14.25 9.19
N PRO A 210 -4.10 -13.46 9.73
CA PRO A 210 -2.80 -13.24 9.12
C PRO A 210 -1.96 -14.51 9.08
N LEU A 211 -1.36 -14.82 7.94
CA LEU A 211 -0.53 -16.01 7.71
C LEU A 211 0.90 -15.77 8.23
N LEU A 212 1.08 -15.82 9.54
CA LEU A 212 2.36 -15.56 10.23
C LEU A 212 3.18 -16.82 10.51
N ARG A 213 2.57 -17.97 10.39
CA ARG A 213 3.20 -19.27 10.76
C ARG A 213 3.90 -19.93 9.58
N GLU A 214 3.61 -19.53 8.36
CA GLU A 214 4.23 -20.03 7.14
C GLU A 214 5.67 -19.55 7.02
N LYS A 215 6.62 -20.42 7.35
CA LYS A 215 8.07 -20.12 7.36
C LYS A 215 8.77 -20.48 6.06
N GLU A 216 8.16 -21.34 5.26
CA GLU A 216 8.70 -21.83 4.00
C GLU A 216 8.65 -20.75 2.91
N ARG A 217 9.30 -21.02 1.79
CA ARG A 217 9.25 -20.13 0.62
C ARG A 217 8.13 -20.54 -0.33
N PRO A 218 7.54 -19.60 -1.04
CA PRO A 218 7.80 -18.15 -1.04
C PRO A 218 7.30 -17.45 0.23
N PRO A 219 7.86 -16.27 0.60
CA PRO A 219 7.45 -15.56 1.81
C PRO A 219 6.00 -15.08 1.73
N MET A 220 5.28 -15.12 2.85
CA MET A 220 3.91 -14.59 2.96
C MET A 220 3.85 -13.10 3.27
N ALA A 221 4.93 -12.53 3.80
CA ALA A 221 5.01 -11.12 4.17
C ALA A 221 5.92 -10.34 3.23
N TYR A 222 5.50 -9.13 2.88
CA TYR A 222 6.23 -8.24 1.98
C TYR A 222 6.41 -6.86 2.58
N ARG A 223 7.58 -6.27 2.31
CA ARG A 223 7.88 -4.88 2.59
C ARG A 223 7.43 -4.03 1.41
N ILE A 224 6.66 -2.99 1.70
CA ILE A 224 6.11 -2.09 0.69
C ILE A 224 6.86 -0.77 0.72
N THR A 225 7.24 -0.33 -0.46
CA THR A 225 8.04 0.85 -0.75
C THR A 225 7.29 1.77 -1.69
N MET A 226 7.80 2.97 -1.89
CA MET A 226 7.43 3.80 -3.02
C MET A 226 8.47 3.62 -4.14
N ALA A 227 8.00 3.55 -5.39
CA ALA A 227 8.88 3.39 -6.53
C ALA A 227 9.05 4.70 -7.31
N MET A 228 10.26 4.94 -7.77
CA MET A 228 10.68 6.09 -8.56
C MET A 228 11.60 5.66 -9.70
N ARG A 229 11.93 6.57 -10.61
CA ARG A 229 12.84 6.29 -11.71
C ARG A 229 14.24 5.90 -11.19
N PRO A 230 14.96 5.03 -11.90
CA PRO A 230 16.36 4.72 -11.57
C PRO A 230 17.23 5.98 -11.55
N ASN A 231 18.27 5.96 -10.69
CA ASN A 231 19.28 7.02 -10.56
C ASN A 231 18.79 8.36 -9.98
N GLU A 232 17.59 8.44 -9.45
CA GLU A 232 17.07 9.62 -8.73
C GLU A 232 17.39 9.54 -7.24
N LEU A 233 18.68 9.57 -6.87
CA LEU A 233 19.13 9.38 -5.48
C LEU A 233 18.67 10.51 -4.54
N GLU A 234 18.71 11.75 -4.99
CA GLU A 234 18.25 12.90 -4.18
C GLU A 234 16.74 12.82 -3.92
N TRP A 235 15.98 12.44 -4.95
CA TRP A 235 14.55 12.20 -4.83
C TRP A 235 14.24 11.08 -3.84
N LYS A 236 14.97 9.97 -3.91
CA LYS A 236 14.88 8.88 -2.93
C LYS A 236 15.15 9.37 -1.51
N HIS A 237 16.21 10.15 -1.28
CA HIS A 237 16.51 10.72 0.03
C HIS A 237 15.40 11.66 0.52
N THR A 238 14.87 12.48 -0.37
CA THR A 238 13.77 13.39 -0.08
C THR A 238 12.53 12.62 0.37
N ILE A 239 12.10 11.63 -0.38
CA ILE A 239 10.91 10.82 -0.03
C ILE A 239 11.16 10.00 1.25
N ASN A 240 12.35 9.41 1.45
CA ASN A 240 12.68 8.72 2.71
C ASN A 240 12.59 9.65 3.92
N ASN A 241 12.96 10.92 3.78
CA ASN A 241 12.81 11.92 4.83
C ASN A 241 11.33 12.24 5.10
N VAL A 242 10.50 12.33 4.07
CA VAL A 242 9.04 12.48 4.20
C VAL A 242 8.46 11.29 4.95
N LEU A 243 8.76 10.07 4.51
CA LEU A 243 8.26 8.84 5.13
C LEU A 243 8.60 8.79 6.62
N ARG A 244 9.84 9.11 6.99
CA ARG A 244 10.27 9.12 8.40
C ARG A 244 9.50 10.16 9.23
N ARG A 245 9.27 11.38 8.71
CA ARG A 245 8.55 12.43 9.43
C ARG A 245 7.06 12.18 9.57
N ARG A 246 6.46 11.55 8.57
CA ARG A 246 5.01 11.33 8.49
C ARG A 246 4.62 9.86 8.71
N GLN A 247 5.54 9.04 9.28
CA GLN A 247 5.30 7.61 9.53
C GLN A 247 4.03 7.36 10.34
N ALA A 248 3.83 8.11 11.41
CA ALA A 248 2.64 7.97 12.26
C ALA A 248 1.33 8.24 11.51
N ASP A 249 1.30 9.26 10.64
CA ASP A 249 0.13 9.59 9.83
C ASP A 249 -0.16 8.47 8.81
N ILE A 250 0.89 7.92 8.20
CA ILE A 250 0.78 6.82 7.22
C ILE A 250 0.25 5.55 7.90
N VAL A 251 0.82 5.18 9.05
CA VAL A 251 0.37 4.01 9.84
C VAL A 251 -1.09 4.17 10.24
N LYS A 252 -1.47 5.36 10.70
CA LYS A 252 -2.86 5.66 11.05
C LYS A 252 -3.81 5.43 9.86
N VAL A 253 -3.47 5.95 8.67
CA VAL A 253 -4.27 5.71 7.45
C VAL A 253 -4.40 4.22 7.17
N LEU A 254 -3.30 3.46 7.20
CA LEU A 254 -3.33 2.02 6.92
C LEU A 254 -4.19 1.24 7.93
N LEU A 255 -4.08 1.57 9.21
CA LEU A 255 -4.91 0.96 10.27
C LEU A 255 -6.37 1.35 10.16
N GLU A 256 -6.69 2.61 9.77
CA GLU A 256 -8.06 3.05 9.49
C GLU A 256 -8.71 2.23 8.37
N TYR A 257 -7.94 1.77 7.38
CA TYR A 257 -8.41 0.85 6.34
C TYR A 257 -8.43 -0.61 6.80
N GLY A 258 -7.88 -0.94 7.96
CA GLY A 258 -7.81 -2.30 8.48
C GLY A 258 -6.70 -3.14 7.83
N VAL A 259 -5.69 -2.50 7.27
CA VAL A 259 -4.52 -3.19 6.71
C VAL A 259 -3.78 -3.89 7.86
N PRO A 260 -3.53 -5.22 7.79
CA PRO A 260 -2.73 -5.92 8.78
C PRO A 260 -1.26 -5.50 8.62
N LEU A 261 -0.76 -4.73 9.58
CA LEU A 261 0.61 -4.24 9.60
C LEU A 261 1.49 -5.14 10.45
N LEU A 262 2.74 -5.30 10.03
CA LEU A 262 3.75 -6.04 10.79
C LEU A 262 4.88 -5.10 11.21
N ASP A 263 5.36 -5.29 12.43
CA ASP A 263 6.60 -4.72 12.94
C ASP A 263 7.84 -5.35 12.29
N GLU A 264 9.04 -4.96 12.70
CA GLU A 264 10.29 -5.50 12.15
C GLU A 264 10.51 -6.95 12.53
N GLU A 265 10.01 -7.39 13.67
CA GLU A 265 10.07 -8.76 14.20
C GLU A 265 9.04 -9.68 13.54
N GLY A 266 8.03 -9.13 12.86
CA GLY A 266 6.94 -9.84 12.18
C GLY A 266 5.70 -10.04 13.04
N GLY A 267 5.62 -9.34 14.17
CA GLY A 267 4.42 -9.23 14.99
C GLY A 267 3.37 -8.31 14.36
N LEU A 268 2.10 -8.51 14.69
CA LEU A 268 1.02 -7.62 14.26
C LEU A 268 1.05 -6.32 15.06
N ILE A 269 1.03 -5.21 14.35
CA ILE A 269 0.81 -3.89 14.94
C ILE A 269 -0.69 -3.70 15.15
N THR A 270 -1.10 -3.43 16.38
CA THR A 270 -2.47 -3.08 16.73
C THR A 270 -2.62 -1.57 16.92
N SER A 271 -3.86 -1.07 16.93
CA SER A 271 -4.12 0.36 17.17
C SER A 271 -3.61 0.85 18.52
N ASP A 272 -3.35 -0.06 19.47
CA ASP A 272 -2.93 0.23 20.84
C ASP A 272 -1.40 0.31 20.98
N ASP A 273 -0.64 -0.19 19.99
CA ASP A 273 0.83 -0.26 20.06
C ASP A 273 1.52 1.07 19.75
N GLY A 274 0.80 2.08 19.28
CA GLY A 274 1.38 3.33 18.79
C GLY A 274 2.11 3.16 17.44
N PRO A 275 2.67 4.23 16.86
CA PRO A 275 3.49 4.12 15.65
C PRO A 275 4.81 3.42 15.97
N PRO A 276 5.29 2.54 15.06
CA PRO A 276 6.58 1.86 15.19
C PRO A 276 7.76 2.84 15.13
#